data_11ea123b2eee45a978e8e0c957ffb850
#
_entry.id   11ea123b2eee45a978e8e0c957ffb850
#
_cell.length_a   1.000
_cell.length_b   1.000
_cell.length_c   1.000
_cell.angle_alpha   90.00
_cell.angle_beta   90.00
_cell.angle_gamma   90.00
#
_symmetry.space_group_name_H-M   'P 1'
#
loop_
_entity.id
_entity.type
_entity.pdbx_description
1 polymer ?
#
loop_
_entity_poly.entity_id
_entity_poly.type
_entity_poly.pdbx_seq_one_letter_code
_entity_poly.pdbx_strand_id
1 'polypeptide(L)'
;MTQVLHAEVRKSGGAYSLRQSGKLPGVVYGPGAKEGSIPVACDPKEFEKVFRAAGESEVVRLAGVPGVEEVLVHEVQYDPVTDEPLHIDLYAIAADQEVEVEVPLVFEGEAPAEKLGGVLTKVRHSLAVAALPRLLPHKLVVDVSSLCTFDDKILAQDISLPEGTRLVTPPDEVLALVVEQTPEEEEAPAEIDMSTIEVEKKGKKQEESASGEEASE
;
A
#
# COMPACT_ATOMS: atom_id res chain seq x y z
N MET A 1 -11.77 -21.12 3.52
CA MET A 1 -10.95 -21.94 4.46
C MET A 1 -10.18 -20.95 5.29
N THR A 2 -10.38 -20.95 6.61
CA THR A 2 -9.69 -20.01 7.50
C THR A 2 -8.18 -20.29 7.49
N GLN A 3 -7.38 -19.32 7.08
CA GLN A 3 -5.93 -19.41 7.08
C GLN A 3 -5.39 -19.40 8.51
N VAL A 4 -4.28 -20.09 8.75
CA VAL A 4 -3.62 -20.13 10.07
C VAL A 4 -2.25 -19.49 9.95
N LEU A 5 -1.95 -18.54 10.82
CA LEU A 5 -0.65 -17.88 10.94
C LEU A 5 -0.02 -18.26 12.27
N HIS A 6 1.21 -18.77 12.24
CA HIS A 6 1.96 -19.05 13.45
C HIS A 6 2.76 -17.82 13.88
N ALA A 7 2.52 -17.36 15.10
CA ALA A 7 3.25 -16.24 15.68
C ALA A 7 3.74 -16.58 17.10
N GLU A 8 4.91 -16.10 17.45
CA GLU A 8 5.51 -16.24 18.76
C GLU A 8 5.42 -14.90 19.50
N VAL A 9 5.00 -14.93 20.78
CA VAL A 9 5.04 -13.72 21.62
C VAL A 9 6.49 -13.37 21.90
N ARG A 10 6.88 -12.15 21.55
CA ARG A 10 8.23 -11.64 21.81
C ARG A 10 8.27 -10.81 23.11
N LYS A 11 9.33 -10.97 23.87
CA LYS A 11 9.68 -10.00 24.91
C LYS A 11 10.14 -8.72 24.22
N SER A 12 9.73 -7.58 24.73
CA SER A 12 10.12 -6.25 24.27
C SER A 12 11.62 -6.19 23.92
N GLY A 13 11.96 -6.07 22.65
CA GLY A 13 13.34 -6.07 22.13
C GLY A 13 13.36 -5.64 20.66
N GLY A 14 14.47 -5.10 20.19
CA GLY A 14 14.61 -4.41 18.94
C GLY A 14 14.06 -5.14 17.71
N ALA A 15 13.08 -4.55 17.04
CA ALA A 15 12.53 -5.05 15.78
C ALA A 15 13.62 -5.26 14.70
N TYR A 16 14.68 -4.45 14.75
CA TYR A 16 15.83 -4.57 13.86
C TYR A 16 16.57 -5.90 13.98
N SER A 17 16.85 -6.38 15.20
CA SER A 17 17.53 -7.66 15.42
C SER A 17 16.70 -8.86 14.96
N LEU A 18 15.36 -8.76 15.06
CA LEU A 18 14.46 -9.79 14.55
C LEU A 18 14.48 -9.87 13.03
N ARG A 19 14.44 -8.73 12.35
CA ARG A 19 14.57 -8.68 10.88
C ARG A 19 15.91 -9.25 10.41
N GLN A 20 17.01 -8.95 11.10
CA GLN A 20 18.31 -9.55 10.80
C GLN A 20 18.32 -11.09 10.99
N SER A 21 17.51 -11.62 11.90
CA SER A 21 17.36 -13.08 12.10
C SER A 21 16.32 -13.71 11.15
N GLY A 22 15.78 -12.95 10.19
CA GLY A 22 14.81 -13.42 9.21
C GLY A 22 13.40 -13.61 9.78
N LYS A 23 13.06 -12.97 10.91
CA LYS A 23 11.71 -12.95 11.48
C LYS A 23 11.03 -11.62 11.25
N LEU A 24 9.74 -11.66 10.92
CA LEU A 24 8.89 -10.51 10.74
C LEU A 24 8.30 -10.07 12.08
N PRO A 25 8.62 -8.86 12.58
CA PRO A 25 8.02 -8.32 13.79
C PRO A 25 6.60 -7.83 13.52
N GLY A 26 5.72 -7.98 14.51
CA GLY A 26 4.36 -7.46 14.46
C GLY A 26 3.83 -7.11 15.84
N VAL A 27 2.62 -6.56 15.85
CA VAL A 27 1.87 -6.25 17.06
C VAL A 27 0.43 -6.72 16.88
N VAL A 28 -0.10 -7.39 17.92
CA VAL A 28 -1.50 -7.77 18.01
C VAL A 28 -2.18 -6.84 19.01
N TYR A 29 -3.25 -6.19 18.62
CA TYR A 29 -4.03 -5.30 19.48
C TYR A 29 -5.52 -5.39 19.12
N GLY A 30 -6.37 -4.82 19.93
CA GLY A 30 -7.81 -4.79 19.70
C GLY A 30 -8.63 -5.43 20.81
N PRO A 31 -9.95 -5.46 20.68
CA PRO A 31 -10.86 -5.91 21.73
C PRO A 31 -10.76 -7.43 22.03
N GLY A 32 -10.27 -8.22 21.08
CA GLY A 32 -9.97 -9.65 21.29
C GLY A 32 -8.71 -9.90 22.09
N ALA A 33 -7.80 -8.92 22.22
CA ALA A 33 -6.56 -9.05 22.97
C ALA A 33 -6.77 -8.61 24.43
N LYS A 34 -6.89 -9.57 25.35
CA LYS A 34 -7.19 -9.32 26.77
C LYS A 34 -6.10 -8.53 27.51
N GLU A 35 -4.87 -8.58 27.03
CA GLU A 35 -3.69 -7.94 27.68
C GLU A 35 -3.25 -6.63 27.01
N GLY A 36 -4.09 -6.03 26.15
CA GLY A 36 -3.74 -4.83 25.38
C GLY A 36 -2.91 -5.18 24.14
N SER A 37 -1.82 -4.46 23.89
CA SER A 37 -0.98 -4.75 22.72
C SER A 37 0.07 -5.82 23.03
N ILE A 38 0.07 -6.87 22.23
CA ILE A 38 0.98 -8.03 22.38
C ILE A 38 1.98 -8.00 21.23
N PRO A 39 3.28 -7.77 21.50
CA PRO A 39 4.29 -7.84 20.47
C PRO A 39 4.55 -9.29 20.05
N VAL A 40 4.52 -9.54 18.73
CA VAL A 40 4.70 -10.86 18.15
C VAL A 40 5.80 -10.88 17.10
N ALA A 41 6.22 -12.06 16.71
CA ALA A 41 7.10 -12.31 15.58
C ALA A 41 6.63 -13.55 14.84
N CYS A 42 6.63 -13.51 13.51
CA CYS A 42 6.26 -14.63 12.65
C CYS A 42 7.31 -14.88 11.55
N ASP A 43 7.13 -15.95 10.80
CA ASP A 43 7.94 -16.22 9.61
C ASP A 43 7.39 -15.38 8.43
N PRO A 44 8.23 -14.56 7.75
CA PRO A 44 7.78 -13.73 6.65
C PRO A 44 7.20 -14.53 5.48
N LYS A 45 7.74 -15.72 5.19
CA LYS A 45 7.26 -16.56 4.08
C LYS A 45 5.90 -17.19 4.37
N GLU A 46 5.67 -17.55 5.63
CA GLU A 46 4.35 -18.05 6.08
C GLU A 46 3.33 -16.91 6.03
N PHE A 47 3.71 -15.74 6.52
CA PHE A 47 2.85 -14.55 6.46
C PHE A 47 2.46 -14.18 5.03
N GLU A 48 3.42 -14.10 4.09
CA GLU A 48 3.13 -13.79 2.69
C GLU A 48 2.14 -14.77 2.05
N LYS A 49 2.26 -16.07 2.35
CA LYS A 49 1.31 -17.08 1.84
C LYS A 49 -0.09 -16.85 2.39
N VAL A 50 -0.19 -16.59 3.70
CA VAL A 50 -1.47 -16.33 4.37
C VAL A 50 -2.06 -15.02 3.83
N PHE A 51 -1.27 -13.95 3.75
CA PHE A 51 -1.71 -12.64 3.29
C PHE A 51 -2.14 -12.65 1.82
N ARG A 52 -1.41 -13.37 0.96
CA ARG A 52 -1.81 -13.53 -0.46
C ARG A 52 -3.15 -14.23 -0.63
N ALA A 53 -3.51 -15.12 0.30
CA ALA A 53 -4.77 -15.85 0.24
C ALA A 53 -5.92 -15.10 0.94
N ALA A 54 -5.63 -14.46 2.08
CA ALA A 54 -6.61 -13.81 2.94
C ALA A 54 -6.79 -12.31 2.63
N GLY A 55 -5.71 -11.61 2.22
CA GLY A 55 -5.73 -10.15 2.10
C GLY A 55 -5.89 -9.46 3.45
N GLU A 56 -6.44 -8.25 3.44
CA GLU A 56 -6.70 -7.43 4.63
C GLU A 56 -8.09 -7.66 5.21
N SER A 57 -9.01 -8.22 4.42
CA SER A 57 -10.42 -8.35 4.75
C SER A 57 -10.82 -9.74 5.27
N GLU A 58 -9.95 -10.75 5.21
CA GLU A 58 -10.27 -12.10 5.70
C GLU A 58 -9.73 -12.33 7.11
N VAL A 59 -10.57 -12.99 7.93
CA VAL A 59 -10.21 -13.40 9.29
C VAL A 59 -9.17 -14.52 9.25
N VAL A 60 -8.02 -14.28 9.87
CA VAL A 60 -6.92 -15.22 10.01
C VAL A 60 -6.90 -15.79 11.42
N ARG A 61 -6.71 -17.11 11.55
CA ARG A 61 -6.52 -17.72 12.86
C ARG A 61 -5.06 -17.58 13.29
N LEU A 62 -4.84 -16.99 14.46
CA LEU A 62 -3.52 -16.81 15.04
C LEU A 62 -3.16 -17.98 15.98
N ALA A 63 -2.08 -18.68 15.69
CA ALA A 63 -1.57 -19.77 16.52
C ALA A 63 -0.29 -19.34 17.27
N GLY A 64 -0.17 -19.73 18.54
CA GLY A 64 1.02 -19.44 19.36
C GLY A 64 0.92 -18.20 20.26
N VAL A 65 -0.17 -17.42 20.15
CA VAL A 65 -0.41 -16.25 21.01
C VAL A 65 -1.54 -16.57 21.98
N PRO A 66 -1.27 -16.63 23.30
CA PRO A 66 -2.31 -16.96 24.28
C PRO A 66 -3.38 -15.86 24.35
N GLY A 67 -4.64 -16.27 24.34
CA GLY A 67 -5.78 -15.37 24.52
C GLY A 67 -6.27 -14.64 23.26
N VAL A 68 -5.65 -14.87 22.10
CA VAL A 68 -6.09 -14.35 20.80
C VAL A 68 -6.20 -15.52 19.82
N GLU A 69 -7.37 -15.71 19.22
CA GLU A 69 -7.62 -16.81 18.29
C GLU A 69 -7.82 -16.29 16.85
N GLU A 70 -8.51 -15.16 16.69
CA GLU A 70 -8.91 -14.62 15.41
C GLU A 70 -8.43 -13.17 15.27
N VAL A 71 -7.77 -12.88 14.16
CA VAL A 71 -7.21 -11.56 13.84
C VAL A 71 -7.50 -11.18 12.40
N LEU A 72 -7.52 -9.88 12.14
CA LEU A 72 -7.46 -9.29 10.81
C LEU A 72 -6.08 -8.67 10.61
N VAL A 73 -5.56 -8.73 9.41
CA VAL A 73 -4.39 -7.95 9.03
C VAL A 73 -4.84 -6.52 8.80
N HIS A 74 -4.42 -5.61 9.68
CA HIS A 74 -4.86 -4.22 9.60
C HIS A 74 -3.93 -3.36 8.74
N GLU A 75 -2.63 -3.53 8.90
CA GLU A 75 -1.62 -2.81 8.11
C GLU A 75 -0.38 -3.68 7.92
N VAL A 76 0.22 -3.58 6.75
CA VAL A 76 1.51 -4.20 6.43
C VAL A 76 2.44 -3.13 5.92
N GLN A 77 3.54 -2.90 6.63
CA GLN A 77 4.59 -1.99 6.18
C GLN A 77 5.61 -2.74 5.35
N TYR A 78 5.90 -2.24 4.17
CA TYR A 78 6.86 -2.81 3.23
C TYR A 78 8.12 -1.94 3.11
N ASP A 79 9.22 -2.59 2.80
CA ASP A 79 10.43 -1.88 2.38
C ASP A 79 10.22 -1.36 0.95
N PRO A 80 10.39 -0.04 0.69
CA PRO A 80 10.11 0.55 -0.63
C PRO A 80 11.09 0.12 -1.73
N VAL A 81 12.18 -0.58 -1.39
CA VAL A 81 13.20 -1.01 -2.36
C VAL A 81 13.13 -2.52 -2.60
N THR A 82 12.91 -3.31 -1.55
CA THR A 82 12.93 -4.79 -1.63
C THR A 82 11.54 -5.39 -1.69
N ASP A 83 10.48 -4.61 -1.43
CA ASP A 83 9.09 -5.08 -1.28
C ASP A 83 8.91 -6.17 -0.20
N GLU A 84 9.87 -6.29 0.70
CA GLU A 84 9.76 -7.22 1.82
C GLU A 84 8.94 -6.62 2.97
N PRO A 85 8.09 -7.40 3.65
CA PRO A 85 7.33 -6.91 4.78
C PRO A 85 8.27 -6.60 5.97
N LEU A 86 8.18 -5.37 6.49
CA LEU A 86 8.96 -4.87 7.62
C LEU A 86 8.24 -4.97 8.95
N HIS A 87 6.93 -4.78 8.96
CA HIS A 87 6.08 -4.82 10.13
C HIS A 87 4.66 -5.22 9.77
N ILE A 88 4.00 -5.92 10.67
CA ILE A 88 2.58 -6.27 10.54
C ILE A 88 1.79 -5.84 11.76
N ASP A 89 0.64 -5.25 11.49
CA ASP A 89 -0.34 -4.87 12.49
C ASP A 89 -1.52 -5.83 12.40
N LEU A 90 -1.76 -6.55 13.49
CA LEU A 90 -2.82 -7.54 13.58
C LEU A 90 -3.90 -7.06 14.55
N TYR A 91 -5.11 -6.91 14.07
CA TYR A 91 -6.24 -6.50 14.87
C TYR A 91 -7.00 -7.73 15.40
N ALA A 92 -6.95 -7.96 16.71
CA ALA A 92 -7.68 -9.04 17.38
C ALA A 92 -9.15 -8.68 17.45
N ILE A 93 -10.00 -9.45 16.77
CA ILE A 93 -11.42 -9.20 16.65
C ILE A 93 -12.22 -9.81 17.79
N ALA A 94 -13.34 -9.15 18.13
CA ALA A 94 -14.41 -9.72 18.93
C ALA A 94 -15.59 -10.03 18.00
N ALA A 95 -16.19 -11.21 18.14
CA ALA A 95 -17.22 -11.70 17.20
C ALA A 95 -18.46 -10.81 17.09
N ASP A 96 -18.71 -10.00 18.12
CA ASP A 96 -19.93 -9.18 18.24
C ASP A 96 -19.68 -7.68 17.98
N GLN A 97 -18.50 -7.30 17.52
CA GLN A 97 -18.12 -5.90 17.31
C GLN A 97 -17.89 -5.62 15.83
N GLU A 98 -18.42 -4.49 15.34
CA GLU A 98 -18.13 -4.03 13.98
C GLU A 98 -16.66 -3.62 13.88
N VAL A 99 -16.02 -3.96 12.79
CA VAL A 99 -14.65 -3.60 12.47
C VAL A 99 -14.63 -2.81 11.17
N GLU A 100 -13.73 -1.82 11.12
CA GLU A 100 -13.44 -1.06 9.91
C GLU A 100 -12.24 -1.70 9.22
N VAL A 101 -12.40 -2.04 7.96
CA VAL A 101 -11.37 -2.72 7.16
C VAL A 101 -11.34 -2.13 5.75
N GLU A 102 -10.17 -2.08 5.15
CA GLU A 102 -10.01 -1.79 3.74
C GLU A 102 -10.25 -3.05 2.91
N VAL A 103 -11.22 -2.98 2.00
CA VAL A 103 -11.55 -4.09 1.09
C VAL A 103 -11.07 -3.75 -0.30
N PRO A 104 -10.31 -4.65 -0.96
CA PRO A 104 -9.80 -4.41 -2.30
C PRO A 104 -10.93 -4.35 -3.34
N LEU A 105 -10.79 -3.44 -4.31
CA LEU A 105 -11.69 -3.24 -5.42
C LEU A 105 -11.21 -4.07 -6.63
N VAL A 106 -12.11 -4.85 -7.19
CA VAL A 106 -11.88 -5.58 -8.43
C VAL A 106 -12.73 -4.94 -9.52
N PHE A 107 -12.07 -4.35 -10.50
CA PHE A 107 -12.73 -3.72 -11.64
C PHE A 107 -13.02 -4.79 -12.69
N GLU A 108 -14.31 -4.97 -13.03
CA GLU A 108 -14.77 -5.94 -14.01
C GLU A 108 -15.47 -5.20 -15.17
N GLY A 109 -15.35 -5.76 -16.38
CA GLY A 109 -15.91 -5.17 -17.60
C GLY A 109 -14.89 -4.44 -18.47
N GLU A 110 -15.35 -3.88 -19.58
CA GLU A 110 -14.57 -3.01 -20.46
C GLU A 110 -15.24 -1.65 -20.51
N ALA A 111 -14.53 -0.58 -20.25
CA ALA A 111 -15.05 0.76 -20.38
C ALA A 111 -15.20 1.13 -21.87
N PRO A 112 -16.40 1.47 -22.38
CA PRO A 112 -16.55 1.90 -23.75
C PRO A 112 -15.70 3.11 -24.12
N ALA A 113 -15.43 4.00 -23.15
CA ALA A 113 -14.59 5.17 -23.32
C ALA A 113 -13.10 4.82 -23.62
N GLU A 114 -12.60 3.66 -23.19
CA GLU A 114 -11.25 3.19 -23.57
C GLU A 114 -11.16 2.95 -25.09
N LYS A 115 -12.25 2.45 -25.71
CA LYS A 115 -12.29 2.21 -27.17
C LYS A 115 -12.31 3.51 -27.97
N LEU A 116 -12.67 4.62 -27.33
CA LEU A 116 -12.64 5.97 -27.93
C LEU A 116 -11.28 6.68 -27.75
N GLY A 117 -10.30 6.00 -27.15
CA GLY A 117 -8.95 6.55 -26.93
C GLY A 117 -8.74 7.10 -25.51
N GLY A 118 -9.63 6.82 -24.58
CA GLY A 118 -9.45 7.16 -23.17
C GLY A 118 -8.57 6.15 -22.43
N VAL A 119 -8.02 6.58 -21.29
CA VAL A 119 -7.28 5.73 -20.35
C VAL A 119 -8.07 5.62 -19.06
N LEU A 120 -8.38 4.38 -18.65
CA LEU A 120 -9.02 4.12 -17.36
C LEU A 120 -8.00 4.35 -16.24
N THR A 121 -8.23 5.38 -15.45
CA THR A 121 -7.43 5.68 -14.26
C THR A 121 -8.16 5.19 -13.02
N LYS A 122 -7.55 4.23 -12.33
CA LYS A 122 -8.03 3.73 -11.04
C LYS A 122 -7.43 4.60 -9.95
N VAL A 123 -8.27 5.44 -9.33
CA VAL A 123 -7.84 6.38 -8.28
C VAL A 123 -7.68 5.69 -6.95
N ARG A 124 -8.58 4.74 -6.66
CA ARG A 124 -8.55 3.93 -5.45
C ARG A 124 -8.53 2.45 -5.78
N HIS A 125 -7.75 1.69 -5.02
CA HIS A 125 -7.65 0.25 -5.13
C HIS A 125 -8.35 -0.48 -3.99
N SER A 126 -8.67 0.21 -2.90
CA SER A 126 -9.38 -0.28 -1.72
C SER A 126 -10.45 0.70 -1.29
N LEU A 127 -11.40 0.21 -0.50
CA LEU A 127 -12.51 0.97 0.07
C LEU A 127 -12.69 0.62 1.53
N ALA A 128 -12.72 1.63 2.42
CA ALA A 128 -12.95 1.43 3.83
C ALA A 128 -14.43 1.13 4.10
N VAL A 129 -14.70 -0.04 4.67
CA VAL A 129 -16.04 -0.50 5.03
C VAL A 129 -16.09 -0.97 6.48
N ALA A 130 -17.20 -0.74 7.14
CA ALA A 130 -17.48 -1.27 8.47
C ALA A 130 -18.49 -2.41 8.37
N ALA A 131 -18.16 -3.55 8.94
CA ALA A 131 -19.03 -4.71 9.01
C ALA A 131 -18.69 -5.61 10.20
N LEU A 132 -19.58 -6.55 10.50
CA LEU A 132 -19.23 -7.64 11.42
C LEU A 132 -18.19 -8.56 10.77
N PRO A 133 -17.23 -9.12 11.52
CA PRO A 133 -16.13 -9.94 10.96
C PRO A 133 -16.60 -11.10 10.08
N ARG A 134 -17.80 -11.63 10.36
CA ARG A 134 -18.40 -12.74 9.59
C ARG A 134 -19.04 -12.31 8.27
N LEU A 135 -19.31 -11.01 8.10
CA LEU A 135 -20.00 -10.45 6.94
C LEU A 135 -19.06 -9.62 6.06
N LEU A 136 -17.77 -9.59 6.40
CA LEU A 136 -16.77 -8.88 5.62
C LEU A 136 -16.63 -9.50 4.23
N PRO A 137 -16.77 -8.72 3.16
CA PRO A 137 -16.52 -9.18 1.81
C PRO A 137 -15.02 -9.27 1.55
N HIS A 138 -14.56 -10.32 0.85
CA HIS A 138 -13.15 -10.45 0.46
C HIS A 138 -12.74 -9.50 -0.66
N LYS A 139 -13.69 -9.05 -1.47
CA LYS A 139 -13.49 -8.11 -2.56
C LYS A 139 -14.81 -7.41 -2.88
N LEU A 140 -14.72 -6.20 -3.39
CA LEU A 140 -15.86 -5.47 -3.95
C LEU A 140 -15.69 -5.38 -5.46
N VAL A 141 -16.73 -5.75 -6.19
CA VAL A 141 -16.72 -5.71 -7.66
C VAL A 141 -17.26 -4.37 -8.12
N VAL A 142 -16.51 -3.71 -8.98
CA VAL A 142 -16.86 -2.43 -9.61
C VAL A 142 -17.01 -2.65 -11.10
N ASP A 143 -18.20 -2.42 -11.64
CA ASP A 143 -18.46 -2.51 -13.07
C ASP A 143 -18.07 -1.21 -13.78
N VAL A 144 -17.03 -1.31 -14.63
CA VAL A 144 -16.54 -0.17 -15.43
C VAL A 144 -17.27 0.01 -16.75
N SER A 145 -18.22 -0.85 -17.08
CA SER A 145 -19.01 -0.77 -18.33
C SER A 145 -19.91 0.48 -18.38
N SER A 146 -20.14 1.12 -17.24
CA SER A 146 -20.90 2.38 -17.13
C SER A 146 -20.15 3.61 -17.65
N LEU A 147 -18.80 3.52 -17.79
CA LEU A 147 -17.94 4.62 -18.24
C LEU A 147 -17.98 4.74 -19.77
N CYS A 148 -18.91 5.53 -20.28
CA CYS A 148 -19.14 5.71 -21.73
C CYS A 148 -18.39 6.93 -22.29
N THR A 149 -18.17 7.97 -21.49
CA THR A 149 -17.53 9.23 -21.88
C THR A 149 -16.29 9.52 -21.05
N PHE A 150 -15.46 10.49 -21.49
CA PHE A 150 -14.23 10.87 -20.78
C PHE A 150 -14.49 11.64 -19.47
N ASP A 151 -15.71 12.17 -19.29
CA ASP A 151 -16.11 12.87 -18.06
C ASP A 151 -16.76 11.94 -17.03
N ASP A 152 -17.03 10.68 -17.42
CA ASP A 152 -17.67 9.72 -16.52
C ASP A 152 -16.72 9.27 -15.42
N LYS A 153 -17.27 9.15 -14.22
CA LYS A 153 -16.55 8.71 -13.02
C LYS A 153 -17.43 7.78 -12.20
N ILE A 154 -16.80 6.84 -11.55
CA ILE A 154 -17.45 5.95 -10.59
C ILE A 154 -17.15 6.47 -9.19
N LEU A 155 -18.20 6.70 -8.41
CA LEU A 155 -18.13 7.17 -7.04
C LEU A 155 -18.30 5.98 -6.06
N ALA A 156 -17.86 6.18 -4.82
CA ALA A 156 -17.99 5.17 -3.77
C ALA A 156 -19.45 4.76 -3.49
N GLN A 157 -20.42 5.67 -3.69
CA GLN A 157 -21.86 5.40 -3.55
C GLN A 157 -22.43 4.47 -4.62
N ASP A 158 -21.78 4.34 -5.78
CA ASP A 158 -22.28 3.57 -6.92
C ASP A 158 -21.98 2.07 -6.79
N ILE A 159 -21.23 1.68 -5.76
CA ILE A 159 -20.86 0.29 -5.50
C ILE A 159 -21.99 -0.44 -4.78
N SER A 160 -22.30 -1.64 -5.25
CA SER A 160 -23.20 -2.56 -4.57
C SER A 160 -22.51 -3.17 -3.35
N LEU A 161 -22.89 -2.74 -2.16
CA LEU A 161 -22.40 -3.30 -0.91
C LEU A 161 -23.23 -4.53 -0.52
N PRO A 162 -22.63 -5.62 0.02
CA PRO A 162 -23.37 -6.75 0.56
C PRO A 162 -24.13 -6.37 1.83
N GLU A 163 -25.14 -7.17 2.16
CA GLU A 163 -25.97 -6.94 3.36
C GLU A 163 -25.12 -6.96 4.64
N GLY A 164 -25.36 -5.97 5.50
CA GLY A 164 -24.64 -5.84 6.77
C GLY A 164 -23.28 -5.11 6.67
N THR A 165 -22.96 -4.54 5.52
CA THR A 165 -21.76 -3.74 5.31
C THR A 165 -22.13 -2.27 5.20
N ARG A 166 -21.40 -1.39 5.89
CA ARG A 166 -21.57 0.04 5.87
C ARG A 166 -20.35 0.70 5.26
N LEU A 167 -20.56 1.66 4.36
CA LEU A 167 -19.49 2.49 3.80
C LEU A 167 -18.98 3.47 4.87
N VAL A 168 -17.67 3.49 5.08
CA VAL A 168 -16.94 4.46 5.93
C VAL A 168 -16.37 5.58 5.10
N THR A 169 -15.86 5.24 3.91
CA THR A 169 -15.35 6.20 2.93
C THR A 169 -16.43 7.20 2.54
N PRO A 170 -16.09 8.49 2.31
CA PRO A 170 -17.04 9.48 1.81
C PRO A 170 -17.73 9.02 0.51
N PRO A 171 -19.06 9.16 0.40
CA PRO A 171 -19.81 8.68 -0.76
C PRO A 171 -19.43 9.36 -2.08
N ASP A 172 -18.91 10.59 -2.00
CA ASP A 172 -18.51 11.41 -3.14
C ASP A 172 -17.07 11.09 -3.62
N GLU A 173 -16.38 10.13 -3.00
CA GLU A 173 -15.02 9.78 -3.38
C GLU A 173 -14.99 9.06 -4.72
N VAL A 174 -14.08 9.51 -5.62
CA VAL A 174 -13.92 8.95 -6.96
C VAL A 174 -13.04 7.69 -6.87
N LEU A 175 -13.52 6.60 -7.42
CA LEU A 175 -12.82 5.30 -7.45
C LEU A 175 -12.12 5.04 -8.77
N ALA A 176 -12.79 5.36 -9.87
CA ALA A 176 -12.24 5.27 -11.20
C ALA A 176 -12.82 6.37 -12.10
N LEU A 177 -12.02 6.80 -13.04
CA LEU A 177 -12.43 7.76 -14.08
C LEU A 177 -11.68 7.46 -15.39
N VAL A 178 -12.22 7.92 -16.50
CA VAL A 178 -11.54 7.85 -17.79
C VAL A 178 -11.03 9.23 -18.15
N VAL A 179 -9.77 9.31 -18.55
CA VAL A 179 -9.11 10.55 -18.98
C VAL A 179 -8.76 10.43 -20.45
N GLU A 180 -8.95 11.51 -21.21
CA GLU A 180 -8.44 11.59 -22.57
C GLU A 180 -6.92 11.45 -22.56
N GLN A 181 -6.40 10.59 -23.44
CA GLN A 181 -4.98 10.54 -23.70
C GLN A 181 -4.62 11.80 -24.48
N THR A 182 -4.15 12.84 -23.79
CA THR A 182 -3.46 13.93 -24.48
C THR A 182 -2.22 13.30 -25.09
N PRO A 183 -2.06 13.27 -26.43
CA PRO A 183 -0.81 12.82 -26.99
C PRO A 183 0.26 13.77 -26.43
N GLU A 184 1.14 13.20 -25.61
CA GLU A 184 2.40 13.85 -25.24
C GLU A 184 3.09 14.08 -26.57
N GLU A 185 3.04 15.33 -27.03
CA GLU A 185 3.84 15.78 -28.15
C GLU A 185 5.27 15.46 -27.73
N GLU A 186 5.80 14.34 -28.26
CA GLU A 186 7.24 14.08 -28.21
C GLU A 186 7.85 15.35 -28.78
N GLU A 187 8.24 16.27 -27.90
CA GLU A 187 9.23 17.29 -28.26
C GLU A 187 10.41 16.50 -28.76
N ALA A 188 10.46 16.36 -30.09
CA ALA A 188 11.64 15.86 -30.77
C ALA A 188 12.82 16.62 -30.17
N PRO A 189 13.87 15.92 -29.71
CA PRO A 189 15.00 16.60 -29.14
C PRO A 189 15.46 17.60 -30.18
N ALA A 190 15.32 18.89 -29.87
CA ALA A 190 15.82 19.96 -30.71
C ALA A 190 17.28 19.64 -30.98
N GLU A 191 17.62 19.32 -32.22
CA GLU A 191 19.00 19.17 -32.65
C GLU A 191 19.71 20.43 -32.22
N ILE A 192 20.47 20.33 -31.15
CA ILE A 192 21.40 21.38 -30.72
C ILE A 192 22.46 21.40 -31.77
N ASP A 193 22.33 22.35 -32.68
CA ASP A 193 23.31 22.65 -33.71
C ASP A 193 24.63 23.09 -33.03
N MET A 194 25.56 22.14 -32.92
CA MET A 194 26.86 22.29 -32.26
C MET A 194 27.84 23.15 -33.05
N SER A 195 27.36 23.95 -34.02
CA SER A 195 28.22 24.76 -34.89
C SER A 195 28.56 26.17 -34.39
N THR A 196 28.07 26.57 -33.20
CA THR A 196 28.29 27.93 -32.68
C THR A 196 28.98 27.98 -31.32
N ILE A 197 29.91 27.08 -31.04
CA ILE A 197 30.86 27.28 -29.94
C ILE A 197 32.18 27.76 -30.51
N GLU A 198 32.28 29.07 -30.72
CA GLU A 198 33.55 29.76 -30.93
C GLU A 198 34.39 29.66 -29.66
N VAL A 199 35.53 28.97 -29.82
CA VAL A 199 36.56 28.81 -28.81
C VAL A 199 37.32 30.14 -28.68
N GLU A 200 36.93 30.97 -27.73
CA GLU A 200 37.82 32.08 -27.32
C GLU A 200 38.92 31.54 -26.40
N LYS A 201 40.04 31.22 -27.05
CA LYS A 201 41.36 31.09 -26.38
C LYS A 201 41.81 32.46 -25.94
N LYS A 202 41.87 32.71 -24.64
CA LYS A 202 42.77 33.73 -24.12
C LYS A 202 43.53 33.21 -22.90
N GLY A 203 44.75 32.83 -23.17
CA GLY A 203 45.73 32.53 -22.15
C GLY A 203 46.33 33.80 -21.54
N LYS A 204 46.82 33.69 -20.32
CA LYS A 204 48.05 34.28 -19.75
C LYS A 204 47.99 34.02 -18.24
N LYS A 205 48.86 33.19 -17.73
CA LYS A 205 50.25 33.40 -17.34
C LYS A 205 50.39 34.02 -15.92
N GLN A 206 50.97 33.19 -15.04
CA GLN A 206 51.95 33.52 -13.97
C GLN A 206 51.47 34.47 -12.84
N GLU A 207 51.74 34.24 -11.59
CA GLU A 207 52.95 33.98 -10.78
C GLU A 207 52.50 33.66 -9.35
N GLU A 208 52.95 32.61 -8.70
CA GLU A 208 54.10 32.52 -7.83
C GLU A 208 54.00 33.15 -6.44
N SER A 209 54.42 32.36 -5.52
CA SER A 209 54.96 32.63 -4.18
C SER A 209 53.97 32.68 -3.02
N ALA A 210 54.02 31.72 -2.15
CA ALA A 210 55.04 31.41 -1.14
C ALA A 210 54.59 31.81 0.27
N SER A 211 54.82 30.85 1.16
CA SER A 211 55.04 31.01 2.61
C SER A 211 53.82 31.41 3.47
N GLY A 212 53.62 30.81 4.53
CA GLY A 212 54.29 30.12 5.60
C GLY A 212 53.28 29.95 6.72
N GLU A 213 53.31 28.83 7.30
CA GLU A 213 53.87 28.59 8.65
C GLU A 213 53.03 29.04 9.86
N GLU A 214 52.87 28.02 10.68
CA GLU A 214 52.72 28.07 12.15
C GLU A 214 51.36 28.50 12.72
N ALA A 215 50.78 27.76 13.53
CA ALA A 215 51.04 26.97 14.73
C ALA A 215 50.00 27.35 15.79
N SER A 216 49.58 26.33 16.51
CA SER A 216 49.10 26.33 17.92
C SER A 216 47.84 27.16 18.25
N GLU A 217 46.85 26.58 18.79
CA GLU A 217 46.67 26.00 20.13
C GLU A 217 45.44 25.12 20.19
#